data_f289fd533859235b19f7be13f900d6fa
#
_entry.id   f289fd533859235b19f7be13f900d6fa
#
_cell.length_a   1.000
_cell.length_b   1.000
_cell.length_c   1.000
_cell.angle_alpha   90.00
_cell.angle_beta   90.00
_cell.angle_gamma   90.00
#
_symmetry.space_group_name_H-M   'P 1'
#
loop_
_entity.id
_entity.type
_entity.pdbx_description
1 polymer ?
#
loop_
_entity_poly.entity_id
_entity_poly.type
_entity_poly.pdbx_seq_one_letter_code
_entity_poly.pdbx_strand_id
1 'polypeptide(L)'
;MKISTADYWDRIQKTADYIANADVLLIGIGSGLTASGGLNYADPSLAEKWYLEYFEQGKKSIIEIMSDFWPNTIYEKNAIAFWGFWARHIWHIRYEPEALKPYLDLFSIAHSKKYFICSTNVDGQLEKAGFDKNFVFAPQGDYALFQCSKPCSQDVYENKTMITTMLENMISPFEINNADIPRCPKCGNYLMPNLRCDNTFVEKPHLINTVPYKNFIENSYNRKIVLLELGVGFNTPVIIRYPFEAIILKHPHANLIRINLTDAVVSNRIAEKSICIQEDIGKVLADILTQITI
;
A
#
# COMPACT_ATOMS: atom_id res chain seq x y z
N MET A 1 23.43 4.11 -12.37
CA MET A 1 24.07 3.29 -13.43
C MET A 1 23.02 2.30 -13.90
N LYS A 2 22.58 2.33 -15.19
CA LYS A 2 21.61 1.35 -15.68
C LYS A 2 22.24 -0.05 -15.67
N ILE A 3 21.55 -1.02 -15.09
CA ILE A 3 21.95 -2.43 -15.10
C ILE A 3 21.98 -2.93 -16.53
N SER A 4 23.00 -3.72 -16.94
CA SER A 4 23.03 -4.33 -18.27
C SER A 4 21.87 -5.31 -18.45
N THR A 5 21.41 -5.53 -19.66
CA THR A 5 20.31 -6.47 -19.93
C THR A 5 20.64 -7.90 -19.47
N ALA A 6 21.88 -8.34 -19.61
CA ALA A 6 22.34 -9.65 -19.11
C ALA A 6 22.26 -9.71 -17.58
N ASP A 7 22.76 -8.71 -16.86
CA ASP A 7 22.63 -8.62 -15.40
C ASP A 7 21.16 -8.62 -14.93
N TYR A 8 20.26 -8.03 -15.69
CA TYR A 8 18.85 -8.01 -15.36
C TYR A 8 18.25 -9.42 -15.37
N TRP A 9 18.44 -10.17 -16.46
CA TRP A 9 17.90 -11.52 -16.62
C TRP A 9 18.54 -12.52 -15.65
N ASP A 10 19.82 -12.39 -15.35
CA ASP A 10 20.49 -13.17 -14.31
C ASP A 10 19.85 -12.93 -12.93
N ARG A 11 19.46 -11.67 -12.62
CA ARG A 11 18.77 -11.33 -11.37
C ARG A 11 17.35 -11.87 -11.36
N ILE A 12 16.63 -11.82 -12.48
CA ILE A 12 15.29 -12.40 -12.61
C ILE A 12 15.36 -13.90 -12.37
N GLN A 13 16.27 -14.62 -13.03
CA GLN A 13 16.41 -16.06 -12.86
C GLN A 13 16.76 -16.43 -11.43
N LYS A 14 17.75 -15.78 -10.81
CA LYS A 14 18.09 -15.99 -9.39
C LYS A 14 16.92 -15.69 -8.45
N THR A 15 16.12 -14.67 -8.76
CA THR A 15 14.91 -14.33 -7.99
C THR A 15 13.88 -15.44 -8.10
N ALA A 16 13.62 -15.95 -9.31
CA ALA A 16 12.72 -17.07 -9.54
C ALA A 16 13.21 -18.34 -8.80
N ASP A 17 14.50 -18.64 -8.86
CA ASP A 17 15.11 -19.78 -8.15
C ASP A 17 14.97 -19.64 -6.63
N TYR A 18 15.19 -18.44 -6.08
CA TYR A 18 15.02 -18.20 -4.64
C TYR A 18 13.56 -18.39 -4.22
N ILE A 19 12.61 -17.86 -4.98
CA ILE A 19 11.18 -18.02 -4.71
C ILE A 19 10.77 -19.50 -4.84
N ALA A 20 11.20 -20.19 -5.90
CA ALA A 20 10.86 -21.60 -6.12
C ALA A 20 11.37 -22.49 -4.97
N ASN A 21 12.58 -22.25 -4.48
CA ASN A 21 13.22 -23.02 -3.41
C ASN A 21 12.87 -22.54 -1.99
N ALA A 22 12.09 -21.47 -1.84
CA ALA A 22 11.67 -20.97 -0.54
C ALA A 22 10.64 -21.88 0.12
N ASP A 23 10.79 -22.13 1.42
CA ASP A 23 9.77 -22.78 2.24
C ASP A 23 8.63 -21.79 2.57
N VAL A 24 8.96 -20.51 2.72
CA VAL A 24 8.01 -19.45 3.08
C VAL A 24 8.40 -18.11 2.43
N LEU A 25 7.40 -17.26 2.18
CA LEU A 25 7.57 -15.90 1.68
C LEU A 25 7.12 -14.89 2.73
N LEU A 26 7.96 -13.91 3.04
CA LEU A 26 7.58 -12.71 3.78
C LEU A 26 7.57 -11.53 2.82
N ILE A 27 6.40 -10.96 2.57
CA ILE A 27 6.20 -9.96 1.52
C ILE A 27 6.01 -8.59 2.16
N GLY A 28 6.80 -7.61 1.77
CA GLY A 28 6.71 -6.21 2.18
C GLY A 28 6.23 -5.34 1.04
N ILE A 29 5.12 -4.60 1.22
CA ILE A 29 4.51 -3.82 0.15
C ILE A 29 4.43 -2.34 0.55
N GLY A 30 4.96 -1.49 -0.32
CA GLY A 30 4.79 -0.05 -0.27
C GLY A 30 4.07 0.51 -1.50
N SER A 31 3.86 1.82 -1.52
CA SER A 31 3.10 2.54 -2.57
C SER A 31 3.65 2.35 -3.99
N GLY A 32 4.93 1.98 -4.14
CA GLY A 32 5.51 1.71 -5.45
C GLY A 32 4.84 0.55 -6.19
N LEU A 33 4.28 -0.45 -5.50
CA LEU A 33 3.54 -1.53 -6.16
C LEU A 33 2.24 -1.02 -6.78
N THR A 34 1.49 -0.17 -6.07
CA THR A 34 0.28 0.47 -6.57
C THR A 34 0.59 1.42 -7.73
N ALA A 35 1.67 2.19 -7.58
CA ALA A 35 2.13 3.11 -8.63
C ALA A 35 2.50 2.37 -9.93
N SER A 36 3.16 1.22 -9.85
CA SER A 36 3.48 0.39 -11.04
C SER A 36 2.24 -0.21 -11.71
N GLY A 37 1.13 -0.29 -10.98
CA GLY A 37 -0.19 -0.65 -11.51
C GLY A 37 -0.96 0.51 -12.16
N GLY A 38 -0.34 1.70 -12.26
CA GLY A 38 -0.93 2.89 -12.88
C GLY A 38 -1.56 3.88 -11.90
N LEU A 39 -1.60 3.60 -10.59
CA LEU A 39 -2.13 4.52 -9.58
C LEU A 39 -1.00 5.28 -8.88
N ASN A 40 -0.27 6.06 -9.65
CA ASN A 40 0.84 6.86 -9.16
C ASN A 40 0.38 8.29 -8.84
N TYR A 41 0.31 8.64 -7.55
CA TYR A 41 -0.15 9.96 -7.08
C TYR A 41 0.76 11.13 -7.48
N ALA A 42 1.99 10.85 -7.88
CA ALA A 42 2.91 11.86 -8.40
C ALA A 42 2.74 12.09 -9.91
N ASP A 43 1.95 11.26 -10.62
CA ASP A 43 1.74 11.38 -12.05
C ASP A 43 0.78 12.54 -12.36
N PRO A 44 1.23 13.58 -13.08
CA PRO A 44 0.37 14.70 -13.46
C PRO A 44 -0.85 14.29 -14.30
N SER A 45 -0.74 13.23 -15.10
CA SER A 45 -1.84 12.76 -15.95
C SER A 45 -3.05 12.25 -15.14
N LEU A 46 -2.82 11.65 -13.96
CA LEU A 46 -3.89 11.27 -13.07
C LEU A 46 -4.54 12.47 -12.38
N ALA A 47 -3.74 13.47 -11.99
CA ALA A 47 -4.26 14.71 -11.42
C ALA A 47 -5.12 15.47 -12.46
N GLU A 48 -4.66 15.57 -13.71
CA GLU A 48 -5.42 16.17 -14.79
C GLU A 48 -6.72 15.41 -15.07
N LYS A 49 -6.66 14.07 -15.14
CA LYS A 49 -7.81 13.21 -15.44
C LYS A 49 -8.90 13.25 -14.36
N TRP A 50 -8.50 13.20 -13.07
CA TRP A 50 -9.45 13.04 -11.97
C TRP A 50 -9.79 14.33 -11.25
N TYR A 51 -8.95 15.36 -11.36
CA TYR A 51 -9.01 16.61 -10.63
C TYR A 51 -8.66 17.80 -11.51
N LEU A 52 -9.25 17.86 -12.72
CA LEU A 52 -8.97 18.90 -13.71
C LEU A 52 -9.07 20.30 -13.12
N GLU A 53 -10.08 20.54 -12.29
CA GLU A 53 -10.34 21.81 -11.62
C GLU A 53 -9.21 22.26 -10.67
N TYR A 54 -8.55 21.33 -9.99
CA TYR A 54 -7.36 21.61 -9.17
C TYR A 54 -6.11 21.73 -10.04
N PHE A 55 -6.04 20.92 -11.09
CA PHE A 55 -4.92 20.92 -12.04
C PHE A 55 -4.83 22.26 -12.78
N GLU A 56 -5.97 22.86 -13.19
CA GLU A 56 -6.07 24.19 -13.78
C GLU A 56 -5.68 25.29 -12.82
N GLN A 57 -5.88 25.10 -11.50
CA GLN A 57 -5.41 25.98 -10.44
C GLN A 57 -3.93 25.81 -10.09
N GLY A 58 -3.20 24.99 -10.81
CA GLY A 58 -1.75 24.80 -10.66
C GLY A 58 -1.32 23.61 -9.82
N LYS A 59 -2.23 22.81 -9.27
CA LYS A 59 -1.90 21.55 -8.57
C LYS A 59 -1.60 20.44 -9.57
N LYS A 60 -0.34 20.07 -9.70
CA LYS A 60 0.12 19.18 -10.78
C LYS A 60 0.18 17.70 -10.38
N SER A 61 -0.13 17.36 -9.14
CA SER A 61 -0.17 15.97 -8.66
C SER A 61 -1.26 15.77 -7.61
N ILE A 62 -1.70 14.51 -7.45
CA ILE A 62 -2.65 14.15 -6.39
C ILE A 62 -2.01 14.39 -5.01
N ILE A 63 -0.69 14.24 -4.88
CA ILE A 63 0.04 14.54 -3.64
C ILE A 63 -0.10 16.00 -3.25
N GLU A 64 0.02 16.93 -4.22
CA GLU A 64 -0.15 18.37 -3.97
C GLU A 64 -1.58 18.71 -3.57
N ILE A 65 -2.59 18.11 -4.20
CA ILE A 65 -4.00 18.32 -3.85
C ILE A 65 -4.27 17.78 -2.44
N MET A 66 -3.84 16.54 -2.17
CA MET A 66 -4.02 15.87 -0.88
C MET A 66 -3.37 16.66 0.27
N SER A 67 -2.26 17.35 0.03
CA SER A 67 -1.59 18.14 1.06
C SER A 67 -2.45 19.28 1.61
N ASP A 68 -3.44 19.75 0.86
CA ASP A 68 -4.41 20.75 1.31
C ASP A 68 -5.55 20.15 2.14
N PHE A 69 -5.74 18.82 2.08
CA PHE A 69 -6.87 18.10 2.69
C PHE A 69 -6.40 16.91 3.55
N TRP A 70 -5.33 17.07 4.31
CA TRP A 70 -4.85 16.00 5.19
C TRP A 70 -5.98 15.52 6.13
N PRO A 71 -6.14 14.23 6.42
CA PRO A 71 -7.33 13.71 7.14
C PRO A 71 -7.63 14.39 8.48
N ASN A 72 -6.60 14.78 9.20
CA ASN A 72 -6.75 15.47 10.49
C ASN A 72 -7.11 16.96 10.37
N THR A 73 -7.17 17.52 9.16
CA THR A 73 -7.50 18.96 8.95
C THR A 73 -8.99 19.23 8.78
N ILE A 74 -9.87 18.24 8.94
CA ILE A 74 -11.32 18.38 8.72
C ILE A 74 -11.97 19.51 9.54
N TYR A 75 -11.43 19.85 10.71
CA TYR A 75 -11.92 20.96 11.53
C TYR A 75 -11.33 22.32 11.12
N GLU A 76 -10.22 22.35 10.40
CA GLU A 76 -9.53 23.55 9.94
C GLU A 76 -10.01 23.99 8.55
N LYS A 77 -10.48 23.01 7.76
CA LYS A 77 -10.97 23.20 6.40
C LYS A 77 -12.51 23.23 6.39
N ASN A 78 -13.07 23.81 5.33
CA ASN A 78 -14.48 23.62 5.04
C ASN A 78 -14.77 22.12 4.81
N ALA A 79 -15.59 21.53 5.68
CA ALA A 79 -15.90 20.11 5.63
C ALA A 79 -16.54 19.66 4.29
N ILE A 80 -17.27 20.56 3.63
CA ILE A 80 -17.88 20.32 2.31
C ILE A 80 -16.77 20.12 1.26
N ALA A 81 -15.77 21.02 1.24
CA ALA A 81 -14.65 20.94 0.33
C ALA A 81 -13.69 19.79 0.69
N PHE A 82 -13.46 19.55 1.98
CA PHE A 82 -12.68 18.40 2.45
C PHE A 82 -13.23 17.08 1.88
N TRP A 83 -14.55 16.89 2.00
CA TRP A 83 -15.18 15.69 1.48
C TRP A 83 -15.35 15.70 -0.04
N GLY A 84 -15.39 16.87 -0.67
CA GLY A 84 -15.33 17.00 -2.13
C GLY A 84 -14.08 16.34 -2.72
N PHE A 85 -12.93 16.51 -2.05
CA PHE A 85 -11.70 15.80 -2.42
C PHE A 85 -11.73 14.33 -1.99
N TRP A 86 -11.97 14.04 -0.69
CA TRP A 86 -11.80 12.70 -0.15
C TRP A 86 -12.79 11.68 -0.69
N ALA A 87 -14.04 12.06 -0.97
CA ALA A 87 -15.02 11.15 -1.57
C ALA A 87 -14.54 10.66 -2.95
N ARG A 88 -14.09 11.58 -3.80
CA ARG A 88 -13.54 11.27 -5.13
C ARG A 88 -12.25 10.46 -5.02
N HIS A 89 -11.34 10.84 -4.12
CA HIS A 89 -10.08 10.15 -3.95
C HIS A 89 -10.26 8.69 -3.52
N ILE A 90 -11.09 8.46 -2.49
CA ILE A 90 -11.41 7.10 -2.03
C ILE A 90 -12.09 6.30 -3.13
N TRP A 91 -13.00 6.90 -3.90
CA TRP A 91 -13.64 6.22 -5.02
C TRP A 91 -12.62 5.76 -6.05
N HIS A 92 -11.81 6.67 -6.56
CA HIS A 92 -10.83 6.39 -7.62
C HIS A 92 -9.74 5.40 -7.22
N ILE A 93 -9.42 5.30 -5.92
CA ILE A 93 -8.34 4.42 -5.45
C ILE A 93 -8.88 3.11 -4.90
N ARG A 94 -9.96 3.16 -4.11
CA ARG A 94 -10.43 1.99 -3.35
C ARG A 94 -11.56 1.24 -4.04
N TYR A 95 -12.47 1.95 -4.71
CA TYR A 95 -13.70 1.31 -5.20
C TYR A 95 -13.74 1.10 -6.70
N GLU A 96 -13.36 2.10 -7.48
CA GLU A 96 -13.44 2.06 -8.94
C GLU A 96 -12.47 1.05 -9.59
N PRO A 97 -11.18 0.97 -9.22
CA PRO A 97 -10.27 0.07 -9.89
C PRO A 97 -10.57 -1.39 -9.57
N GLU A 98 -10.48 -2.25 -10.57
CA GLU A 98 -10.34 -3.69 -10.38
C GLU A 98 -8.97 -4.05 -9.77
N ALA A 99 -8.69 -5.34 -9.58
CA ALA A 99 -7.39 -5.79 -9.12
C ALA A 99 -6.30 -5.39 -10.14
N LEU A 100 -5.30 -4.63 -9.68
CA LEU A 100 -4.21 -4.18 -10.54
C LEU A 100 -3.30 -5.34 -10.92
N LYS A 101 -2.82 -5.35 -12.17
CA LYS A 101 -2.00 -6.45 -12.69
C LYS A 101 -0.80 -6.81 -11.82
N PRO A 102 0.01 -5.87 -11.27
CA PRO A 102 1.12 -6.23 -10.39
C PRO A 102 0.70 -7.01 -9.14
N TYR A 103 -0.50 -6.76 -8.59
CA TYR A 103 -1.04 -7.51 -7.46
C TYR A 103 -1.52 -8.91 -7.85
N LEU A 104 -2.11 -9.06 -9.04
CA LEU A 104 -2.49 -10.36 -9.60
C LEU A 104 -1.25 -11.22 -9.89
N ASP A 105 -0.21 -10.62 -10.45
CA ASP A 105 1.07 -11.29 -10.71
C ASP A 105 1.73 -11.73 -9.39
N LEU A 106 1.72 -10.85 -8.39
CA LEU A 106 2.22 -11.18 -7.05
C LEU A 106 1.42 -12.33 -6.41
N PHE A 107 0.09 -12.32 -6.56
CA PHE A 107 -0.75 -13.42 -6.08
C PHE A 107 -0.39 -14.73 -6.76
N SER A 108 -0.20 -14.72 -8.08
CA SER A 108 0.20 -15.89 -8.85
C SER A 108 1.56 -16.45 -8.39
N ILE A 109 2.50 -15.59 -8.00
CA ILE A 109 3.80 -15.98 -7.45
C ILE A 109 3.67 -16.60 -6.04
N ALA A 110 2.80 -16.02 -5.20
CA ALA A 110 2.79 -16.29 -3.77
C ALA A 110 1.79 -17.38 -3.33
N HIS A 111 0.64 -17.54 -4.03
CA HIS A 111 -0.50 -18.33 -3.55
C HIS A 111 -0.20 -19.82 -3.32
N SER A 112 0.78 -20.38 -4.02
CA SER A 112 1.21 -21.79 -3.84
C SER A 112 2.18 -21.99 -2.67
N LYS A 113 2.63 -20.92 -2.04
CA LYS A 113 3.59 -20.92 -0.93
C LYS A 113 2.92 -20.51 0.37
N LYS A 114 3.51 -20.89 1.49
CA LYS A 114 3.14 -20.30 2.77
C LYS A 114 3.69 -18.87 2.81
N TYR A 115 2.82 -17.87 2.94
CA TYR A 115 3.23 -16.47 2.94
C TYR A 115 2.66 -15.69 4.13
N PHE A 116 3.25 -14.55 4.40
CA PHE A 116 2.67 -13.45 5.18
C PHE A 116 3.04 -12.11 4.55
N ILE A 117 2.12 -11.15 4.58
CA ILE A 117 2.30 -9.83 3.98
C ILE A 117 2.33 -8.76 5.06
N CYS A 118 3.29 -7.84 4.99
CA CYS A 118 3.28 -6.56 5.70
C CYS A 118 3.09 -5.45 4.65
N SER A 119 1.99 -4.71 4.73
CA SER A 119 1.67 -3.64 3.77
C SER A 119 1.51 -2.29 4.43
N THR A 120 2.06 -1.25 3.81
CA THR A 120 1.78 0.14 4.17
C THR A 120 0.73 0.79 3.27
N ASN A 121 0.20 0.06 2.29
CA ASN A 121 -0.84 0.53 1.39
C ASN A 121 -2.23 0.39 2.02
N VAL A 122 -3.12 1.30 1.65
CA VAL A 122 -4.47 1.46 2.20
C VAL A 122 -5.56 1.35 1.11
N ASP A 123 -5.17 0.91 -0.09
CA ASP A 123 -5.97 0.90 -1.33
C ASP A 123 -6.85 -0.35 -1.51
N GLY A 124 -6.68 -1.38 -0.68
CA GLY A 124 -7.44 -2.64 -0.75
C GLY A 124 -7.07 -3.54 -1.92
N GLN A 125 -5.99 -3.28 -2.64
CA GLN A 125 -5.60 -4.06 -3.81
C GLN A 125 -5.24 -5.52 -3.47
N LEU A 126 -4.70 -5.79 -2.28
CA LEU A 126 -4.44 -7.17 -1.82
C LEU A 126 -5.72 -8.00 -1.76
N GLU A 127 -6.79 -7.44 -1.19
CA GLU A 127 -8.10 -8.09 -1.11
C GLU A 127 -8.66 -8.38 -2.51
N LYS A 128 -8.60 -7.39 -3.41
CA LYS A 128 -9.07 -7.53 -4.80
C LYS A 128 -8.30 -8.58 -5.59
N ALA A 129 -7.00 -8.72 -5.32
CA ALA A 129 -6.16 -9.74 -5.96
C ALA A 129 -6.35 -11.16 -5.38
N GLY A 130 -7.15 -11.32 -4.30
CA GLY A 130 -7.48 -12.62 -3.73
C GLY A 130 -6.61 -13.05 -2.54
N PHE A 131 -5.78 -12.19 -1.97
CA PHE A 131 -5.01 -12.51 -0.77
C PHE A 131 -5.91 -12.67 0.46
N ASP A 132 -5.66 -13.71 1.25
CA ASP A 132 -6.37 -13.92 2.51
C ASP A 132 -5.94 -12.88 3.55
N LYS A 133 -6.93 -12.08 4.03
CA LYS A 133 -6.73 -11.05 5.04
C LYS A 133 -6.09 -11.54 6.35
N ASN A 134 -6.24 -12.82 6.67
CA ASN A 134 -5.63 -13.41 7.86
C ASN A 134 -4.10 -13.47 7.78
N PHE A 135 -3.53 -13.39 6.59
CA PHE A 135 -2.09 -13.35 6.34
C PHE A 135 -1.59 -11.97 5.89
N VAL A 136 -2.36 -10.92 6.18
CA VAL A 136 -1.99 -9.53 5.85
C VAL A 136 -1.96 -8.69 7.14
N PHE A 137 -0.81 -8.09 7.42
CA PHE A 137 -0.63 -7.05 8.45
C PHE A 137 -0.51 -5.69 7.76
N ALA A 138 -1.56 -4.86 7.88
CA ALA A 138 -1.65 -3.54 7.25
C ALA A 138 -1.94 -2.44 8.31
N PRO A 139 -0.91 -1.93 9.02
CA PRO A 139 -1.09 -1.07 10.20
C PRO A 139 -1.35 0.40 9.88
N GLN A 140 -1.49 0.79 8.61
CA GLN A 140 -1.61 2.21 8.22
C GLN A 140 -3.05 2.68 7.99
N GLY A 141 -4.04 1.79 8.10
CA GLY A 141 -5.45 2.09 7.85
C GLY A 141 -6.00 1.46 6.58
N ASP A 142 -7.20 1.89 6.18
CA ASP A 142 -7.86 1.46 4.92
C ASP A 142 -8.78 2.57 4.43
N TYR A 143 -8.71 2.87 3.14
CA TYR A 143 -9.63 3.83 2.49
C TYR A 143 -11.09 3.39 2.52
N ALA A 144 -11.40 2.12 2.76
CA ALA A 144 -12.77 1.65 2.93
C ALA A 144 -13.36 1.98 4.31
N LEU A 145 -12.58 2.57 5.21
CA LEU A 145 -13.00 2.81 6.59
C LEU A 145 -12.96 4.30 6.96
N PHE A 146 -13.97 4.69 7.74
CA PHE A 146 -13.97 5.96 8.46
C PHE A 146 -13.80 5.74 9.95
N GLN A 147 -13.27 6.75 10.63
CA GLN A 147 -13.19 6.82 12.09
C GLN A 147 -13.76 8.15 12.59
N CYS A 148 -14.06 8.23 13.88
CA CYS A 148 -14.38 9.50 14.51
C CYS A 148 -13.14 10.42 14.50
N SER A 149 -13.30 11.67 14.05
CA SER A 149 -12.22 12.67 14.01
C SER A 149 -11.73 13.11 15.40
N LYS A 150 -12.57 12.94 16.44
CA LYS A 150 -12.19 12.99 17.85
C LYS A 150 -12.46 11.61 18.44
N PRO A 151 -11.52 10.68 18.46
CA PRO A 151 -11.77 9.28 18.74
C PRO A 151 -12.52 9.07 20.06
N CYS A 152 -13.85 8.88 19.96
CA CYS A 152 -14.71 8.61 21.10
C CYS A 152 -14.83 7.12 21.41
N SER A 153 -14.34 6.27 20.51
CA SER A 153 -14.28 4.81 20.63
C SER A 153 -13.21 4.25 19.70
N GLN A 154 -12.99 2.92 19.79
CA GLN A 154 -12.11 2.17 18.89
C GLN A 154 -12.85 1.61 17.66
N ASP A 155 -14.04 2.15 17.35
CA ASP A 155 -14.81 1.69 16.20
C ASP A 155 -14.39 2.41 14.92
N VAL A 156 -14.46 1.64 13.84
CA VAL A 156 -14.35 2.12 12.46
C VAL A 156 -15.61 1.75 11.70
N TYR A 157 -15.91 2.48 10.64
CA TYR A 157 -17.16 2.38 9.90
C TYR A 157 -16.89 2.16 8.42
N GLU A 158 -17.46 1.12 7.84
CA GLU A 158 -17.45 0.92 6.39
C GLU A 158 -18.09 2.12 5.68
N ASN A 159 -17.47 2.60 4.61
CA ASN A 159 -17.81 3.89 4.05
C ASN A 159 -18.36 3.88 2.62
N LYS A 160 -18.43 2.72 1.96
CA LYS A 160 -18.80 2.64 0.54
C LYS A 160 -20.11 3.37 0.22
N THR A 161 -21.16 3.11 0.99
CA THR A 161 -22.48 3.75 0.81
C THR A 161 -22.37 5.27 1.01
N MET A 162 -21.65 5.73 2.06
CA MET A 162 -21.49 7.15 2.32
C MET A 162 -20.72 7.84 1.18
N ILE A 163 -19.64 7.21 0.68
CA ILE A 163 -18.88 7.71 -0.47
C ILE A 163 -19.77 7.81 -1.71
N THR A 164 -20.54 6.77 -2.04
CA THR A 164 -21.45 6.78 -3.19
C THR A 164 -22.47 7.91 -3.08
N THR A 165 -23.12 8.05 -1.92
CA THR A 165 -24.09 9.14 -1.68
C THR A 165 -23.46 10.53 -1.86
N MET A 166 -22.26 10.75 -1.29
CA MET A 166 -21.55 12.03 -1.48
C MET A 166 -21.30 12.35 -2.95
N LEU A 167 -20.87 11.35 -3.73
CA LEU A 167 -20.56 11.52 -5.16
C LEU A 167 -21.82 11.78 -6.00
N GLU A 168 -22.93 11.06 -5.70
CA GLU A 168 -24.22 11.25 -6.39
C GLU A 168 -24.82 12.63 -6.13
N ASN A 169 -24.57 13.21 -4.94
CA ASN A 169 -25.14 14.47 -4.51
C ASN A 169 -24.13 15.64 -4.55
N MET A 170 -22.99 15.48 -5.24
CA MET A 170 -22.02 16.59 -5.36
C MET A 170 -22.69 17.83 -5.97
N ILE A 171 -22.42 18.99 -5.35
CA ILE A 171 -22.93 20.29 -5.83
C ILE A 171 -21.97 21.00 -6.77
N SER A 172 -20.67 20.63 -6.70
CA SER A 172 -19.64 21.09 -7.61
C SER A 172 -18.46 20.09 -7.61
N PRO A 173 -17.51 20.19 -8.55
CA PRO A 173 -16.29 19.36 -8.51
C PRO A 173 -15.45 19.50 -7.23
N PHE A 174 -15.68 20.59 -6.45
CA PHE A 174 -14.94 20.86 -5.21
C PHE A 174 -15.71 20.50 -3.95
N GLU A 175 -17.03 20.29 -4.03
CA GLU A 175 -17.89 20.32 -2.86
C GLU A 175 -19.01 19.29 -2.91
N ILE A 176 -19.19 18.58 -1.79
CA ILE A 176 -20.37 17.73 -1.58
C ILE A 176 -21.53 18.53 -1.02
N ASN A 177 -22.71 17.90 -1.01
CA ASN A 177 -23.85 18.45 -0.28
C ASN A 177 -23.57 18.43 1.24
N ASN A 178 -23.86 19.52 1.93
CA ASN A 178 -23.66 19.64 3.39
C ASN A 178 -24.45 18.58 4.19
N ALA A 179 -25.59 18.11 3.68
CA ALA A 179 -26.38 17.06 4.32
C ALA A 179 -25.67 15.70 4.34
N ASP A 180 -24.72 15.46 3.44
CA ASP A 180 -24.01 14.20 3.28
C ASP A 180 -22.68 14.15 4.06
N ILE A 181 -22.32 15.21 4.80
CA ILE A 181 -21.13 15.20 5.65
C ILE A 181 -21.26 14.11 6.72
N PRO A 182 -20.39 13.07 6.73
CA PRO A 182 -20.55 11.94 7.60
C PRO A 182 -20.28 12.30 9.07
N ARG A 183 -21.17 11.83 9.94
CA ARG A 183 -21.09 12.07 11.38
C ARG A 183 -20.92 10.76 12.14
N CYS A 184 -20.15 10.84 13.22
CA CYS A 184 -19.98 9.72 14.14
C CYS A 184 -21.32 9.38 14.82
N PRO A 185 -21.81 8.13 14.71
CA PRO A 185 -23.11 7.76 15.29
C PRO A 185 -23.10 7.76 16.83
N LYS A 186 -21.93 7.78 17.46
CA LYS A 186 -21.79 7.79 18.93
C LYS A 186 -21.77 9.20 19.53
N CYS A 187 -21.10 10.13 18.89
CA CYS A 187 -20.87 11.46 19.51
C CYS A 187 -21.22 12.65 18.61
N GLY A 188 -21.68 12.42 17.37
CA GLY A 188 -22.06 13.47 16.42
C GLY A 188 -20.90 14.27 15.80
N ASN A 189 -19.65 14.06 16.22
CA ASN A 189 -18.49 14.70 15.59
C ASN A 189 -18.33 14.22 14.13
N TYR A 190 -17.53 14.92 13.33
CA TYR A 190 -17.22 14.47 11.98
C TYR A 190 -16.62 13.06 11.98
N LEU A 191 -16.90 12.30 10.94
CA LEU A 191 -16.05 11.18 10.56
C LEU A 191 -14.91 11.72 9.68
N MET A 192 -13.83 10.95 9.57
CA MET A 192 -12.70 11.18 8.66
C MET A 192 -12.16 9.85 8.15
N PRO A 193 -11.39 9.81 7.06
CA PRO A 193 -10.74 8.58 6.61
C PRO A 193 -9.89 7.95 7.73
N ASN A 194 -10.00 6.63 7.90
CA ASN A 194 -9.22 5.93 8.91
C ASN A 194 -7.81 5.65 8.37
N LEU A 195 -6.96 6.64 8.50
CA LEU A 195 -5.57 6.65 8.03
C LEU A 195 -4.63 7.08 9.15
N ARG A 196 -3.45 6.47 9.22
CA ARG A 196 -2.42 6.84 10.20
C ARG A 196 -1.72 8.13 9.80
N CYS A 197 -2.28 9.26 10.23
CA CYS A 197 -1.72 10.60 10.02
C CYS A 197 -1.12 11.19 11.29
N ASP A 198 -1.71 10.88 12.45
CA ASP A 198 -1.30 11.37 13.76
C ASP A 198 -1.71 10.40 14.88
N ASN A 199 -1.68 10.88 16.13
CA ASN A 199 -2.02 10.10 17.33
C ASN A 199 -3.54 9.90 17.54
N THR A 200 -4.39 10.47 16.69
CA THR A 200 -5.84 10.25 16.73
C THR A 200 -6.27 9.02 15.95
N PHE A 201 -5.34 8.35 15.29
CA PHE A 201 -5.63 7.16 14.49
C PHE A 201 -6.21 6.02 15.34
N VAL A 202 -7.38 5.52 14.93
CA VAL A 202 -8.02 4.35 15.53
C VAL A 202 -7.36 3.09 14.96
N GLU A 203 -6.34 2.58 15.65
CA GLU A 203 -5.45 1.51 15.13
C GLU A 203 -5.87 0.09 15.48
N LYS A 204 -6.69 -0.07 16.53
CA LYS A 204 -7.03 -1.41 17.07
C LYS A 204 -7.48 -2.42 16.01
N PRO A 205 -8.36 -2.09 15.04
CA PRO A 205 -8.77 -3.02 14.00
C PRO A 205 -7.62 -3.50 13.11
N HIS A 206 -6.58 -2.69 12.93
CA HIS A 206 -5.44 -2.97 12.06
C HIS A 206 -4.32 -3.76 12.74
N LEU A 207 -4.40 -3.91 14.08
CA LEU A 207 -3.39 -4.63 14.87
C LEU A 207 -3.72 -6.11 15.09
N ILE A 208 -4.85 -6.60 14.58
CA ILE A 208 -5.32 -7.98 14.81
C ILE A 208 -4.28 -9.02 14.34
N ASN A 209 -3.57 -8.74 13.26
CA ASN A 209 -2.56 -9.63 12.70
C ASN A 209 -1.12 -9.34 13.19
N THR A 210 -0.95 -8.49 14.22
CA THR A 210 0.40 -8.21 14.78
C THR A 210 1.03 -9.46 15.37
N VAL A 211 0.29 -10.22 16.17
CA VAL A 211 0.79 -11.46 16.80
C VAL A 211 0.99 -12.56 15.74
N PRO A 212 0.04 -12.85 14.85
CA PRO A 212 0.25 -13.78 13.74
C PRO A 212 1.47 -13.44 12.88
N TYR A 213 1.71 -12.16 12.56
CA TYR A 213 2.86 -11.70 11.81
C TYR A 213 4.19 -11.99 12.53
N LYS A 214 4.28 -11.67 13.82
CA LYS A 214 5.47 -11.97 14.64
C LYS A 214 5.73 -13.47 14.71
N ASN A 215 4.69 -14.26 15.00
CA ASN A 215 4.79 -15.71 15.07
C ASN A 215 5.22 -16.33 13.74
N PHE A 216 4.76 -15.77 12.60
CA PHE A 216 5.21 -16.23 11.28
C PHE A 216 6.72 -16.07 11.10
N ILE A 217 7.28 -14.92 11.49
CA ILE A 217 8.72 -14.64 11.41
C ILE A 217 9.49 -15.59 12.33
N GLU A 218 9.08 -15.72 13.59
CA GLU A 218 9.74 -16.58 14.59
C GLU A 218 9.73 -18.06 14.16
N ASN A 219 8.58 -18.56 13.69
CA ASN A 219 8.43 -19.95 13.21
C ASN A 219 9.16 -20.23 11.89
N SER A 220 9.65 -19.20 11.23
CA SER A 220 10.41 -19.30 9.99
C SER A 220 11.92 -19.35 10.20
N TYR A 221 12.42 -19.27 11.44
CA TYR A 221 13.85 -19.10 11.74
C TYR A 221 14.75 -20.19 11.15
N ASN A 222 14.30 -21.44 11.12
CA ASN A 222 15.04 -22.59 10.57
C ASN A 222 14.59 -22.98 9.16
N ARG A 223 13.85 -22.11 8.46
CA ARG A 223 13.34 -22.37 7.11
C ARG A 223 14.05 -21.48 6.09
N LYS A 224 14.03 -21.88 4.83
CA LYS A 224 14.43 -21.02 3.73
C LYS A 224 13.34 -19.96 3.54
N ILE A 225 13.59 -18.75 4.04
CA ILE A 225 12.66 -17.63 3.91
C ILE A 225 13.17 -16.63 2.86
N VAL A 226 12.29 -16.26 1.94
CA VAL A 226 12.52 -15.14 1.02
C VAL A 226 11.71 -13.94 1.49
N LEU A 227 12.39 -12.83 1.71
CA LEU A 227 11.79 -11.52 1.98
C LEU A 227 11.66 -10.79 0.64
N LEU A 228 10.43 -10.61 0.17
CA LEU A 228 10.14 -9.93 -1.10
C LEU A 228 9.64 -8.51 -0.79
N GLU A 229 10.48 -7.50 -1.00
CA GLU A 229 10.18 -6.09 -0.73
C GLU A 229 9.88 -5.35 -2.04
N LEU A 230 8.65 -4.83 -2.14
CA LEU A 230 8.09 -4.26 -3.36
C LEU A 230 7.71 -2.79 -3.16
N GLY A 231 8.46 -1.87 -3.75
CA GLY A 231 8.14 -0.44 -3.79
C GLY A 231 8.11 0.24 -2.42
N VAL A 232 8.90 -0.26 -1.47
CA VAL A 232 9.00 0.36 -0.14
C VAL A 232 10.02 1.48 -0.19
N GLY A 233 9.55 2.71 0.00
CA GLY A 233 10.38 3.91 0.05
C GLY A 233 10.91 4.23 1.45
N PHE A 234 11.47 5.45 1.60
CA PHE A 234 12.01 5.96 2.87
C PHE A 234 11.00 6.79 3.68
N ASN A 235 9.75 6.91 3.26
CA ASN A 235 8.73 7.66 4.01
C ASN A 235 8.37 6.98 5.34
N THR A 236 8.26 5.64 5.35
CA THR A 236 7.94 4.85 6.54
C THR A 236 8.84 3.60 6.65
N PRO A 237 10.18 3.74 6.61
CA PRO A 237 11.11 2.61 6.51
C PRO A 237 11.08 1.71 7.74
N VAL A 238 10.61 2.22 8.87
CA VAL A 238 10.54 1.51 10.17
C VAL A 238 9.51 0.38 10.19
N ILE A 239 8.56 0.35 9.24
CA ILE A 239 7.50 -0.68 9.21
C ILE A 239 7.96 -1.92 8.44
N ILE A 240 8.67 -1.75 7.32
CA ILE A 240 9.07 -2.85 6.43
C ILE A 240 10.58 -2.89 6.24
N ARG A 241 11.16 -1.81 5.70
CA ARG A 241 12.54 -1.79 5.20
C ARG A 241 13.57 -2.17 6.27
N TYR A 242 13.57 -1.47 7.41
CA TYR A 242 14.50 -1.75 8.49
C TYR A 242 14.23 -3.10 9.21
N PRO A 243 12.98 -3.49 9.49
CA PRO A 243 12.69 -4.83 9.99
C PRO A 243 13.16 -5.95 9.06
N PHE A 244 12.98 -5.81 7.74
CA PHE A 244 13.46 -6.81 6.77
C PHE A 244 15.00 -6.91 6.79
N GLU A 245 15.71 -5.80 6.78
CA GLU A 245 17.18 -5.80 6.91
C GLU A 245 17.64 -6.43 8.24
N ALA A 246 16.93 -6.17 9.33
CA ALA A 246 17.23 -6.78 10.62
C ALA A 246 17.00 -8.31 10.63
N ILE A 247 15.98 -8.80 9.93
CA ILE A 247 15.74 -10.23 9.74
C ILE A 247 16.89 -10.85 8.96
N ILE A 248 17.31 -10.26 7.84
CA ILE A 248 18.41 -10.78 7.01
C ILE A 248 19.71 -10.91 7.80
N LEU A 249 19.99 -9.95 8.69
CA LEU A 249 21.19 -9.99 9.55
C LEU A 249 21.17 -11.13 10.56
N LYS A 250 20.00 -11.50 11.08
CA LYS A 250 19.85 -12.46 12.18
C LYS A 250 19.51 -13.87 11.69
N HIS A 251 18.86 -14.01 10.54
CA HIS A 251 18.30 -15.26 10.06
C HIS A 251 19.28 -15.95 9.11
N PRO A 252 19.75 -17.19 9.41
CA PRO A 252 20.81 -17.83 8.64
C PRO A 252 20.39 -18.17 7.19
N HIS A 253 19.12 -18.52 6.98
CA HIS A 253 18.58 -18.99 5.70
C HIS A 253 17.65 -17.98 5.02
N ALA A 254 17.80 -16.68 5.36
CA ALA A 254 17.00 -15.62 4.77
C ALA A 254 17.71 -14.95 3.58
N ASN A 255 16.94 -14.68 2.53
CA ASN A 255 17.37 -13.87 1.39
C ASN A 255 16.38 -12.73 1.17
N LEU A 256 16.91 -11.57 0.79
CA LEU A 256 16.11 -10.38 0.45
C LEU A 256 16.08 -10.19 -1.06
N ILE A 257 14.87 -10.00 -1.59
CA ILE A 257 14.65 -9.51 -2.95
C ILE A 257 14.01 -8.13 -2.80
N ARG A 258 14.71 -7.08 -3.21
CA ARG A 258 14.23 -5.70 -3.14
C ARG A 258 14.03 -5.16 -4.55
N ILE A 259 12.77 -4.87 -4.89
CA ILE A 259 12.38 -4.32 -6.19
C ILE A 259 11.84 -2.92 -5.97
N ASN A 260 12.48 -1.93 -6.58
CA ASN A 260 12.08 -0.53 -6.45
C ASN A 260 12.58 0.26 -7.66
N LEU A 261 11.79 1.19 -8.16
CA LEU A 261 12.15 2.01 -9.32
C LEU A 261 13.36 2.93 -9.05
N THR A 262 13.50 3.42 -7.81
CA THR A 262 14.52 4.41 -7.42
C THR A 262 15.46 3.93 -6.32
N ASP A 263 14.95 3.17 -5.34
CA ASP A 263 15.61 2.92 -4.07
C ASP A 263 15.93 1.43 -3.82
N ALA A 264 16.31 0.69 -4.88
CA ALA A 264 16.68 -0.72 -4.80
C ALA A 264 18.13 -0.91 -4.30
N VAL A 265 18.42 -0.39 -3.12
CA VAL A 265 19.77 -0.43 -2.51
C VAL A 265 19.74 -1.09 -1.14
N VAL A 266 20.85 -1.75 -0.76
CA VAL A 266 21.07 -2.35 0.55
C VAL A 266 22.46 -2.00 1.08
N SER A 267 22.63 -2.13 2.40
CA SER A 267 23.96 -1.98 3.02
C SER A 267 24.88 -3.16 2.65
N ASN A 268 26.19 -2.94 2.66
CA ASN A 268 27.19 -4.00 2.41
C ASN A 268 27.05 -5.19 3.36
N ARG A 269 26.47 -4.99 4.55
CA ARG A 269 26.30 -6.03 5.58
C ARG A 269 25.34 -7.16 5.16
N ILE A 270 24.42 -6.88 4.24
CA ILE A 270 23.39 -7.83 3.76
C ILE A 270 23.47 -8.06 2.25
N ALA A 271 24.43 -7.45 1.56
CA ALA A 271 24.53 -7.48 0.10
C ALA A 271 24.62 -8.92 -0.47
N GLU A 272 25.39 -9.81 0.17
CA GLU A 272 25.55 -11.20 -0.26
C GLU A 272 24.26 -12.05 -0.17
N LYS A 273 23.33 -11.64 0.71
CA LYS A 273 22.02 -12.27 0.88
C LYS A 273 20.89 -11.52 0.17
N SER A 274 21.22 -10.57 -0.71
CA SER A 274 20.23 -9.67 -1.30
C SER A 274 20.33 -9.61 -2.81
N ILE A 275 19.18 -9.59 -3.48
CA ILE A 275 19.04 -9.25 -4.89
C ILE A 275 18.29 -7.92 -4.94
N CYS A 276 18.93 -6.91 -5.53
CA CYS A 276 18.34 -5.60 -5.73
C CYS A 276 18.04 -5.38 -7.21
N ILE A 277 16.79 -5.06 -7.55
CA ILE A 277 16.35 -4.84 -8.94
C ILE A 277 15.76 -3.43 -9.01
N GLN A 278 16.48 -2.52 -9.68
CA GLN A 278 16.02 -1.16 -9.91
C GLN A 278 15.30 -1.08 -11.25
N GLU A 279 13.99 -1.37 -11.21
CA GLU A 279 13.12 -1.40 -12.40
C GLU A 279 11.67 -1.24 -11.95
N ASP A 280 10.74 -1.07 -12.91
CA ASP A 280 9.30 -1.11 -12.68
C ASP A 280 8.87 -2.46 -12.08
N ILE A 281 8.10 -2.41 -11.00
CA ILE A 281 7.75 -3.60 -10.22
C ILE A 281 6.83 -4.54 -11.01
N GLY A 282 5.85 -3.99 -11.71
CA GLY A 282 4.92 -4.76 -12.53
C GLY A 282 5.65 -5.52 -13.63
N LYS A 283 6.62 -4.87 -14.29
CA LYS A 283 7.49 -5.52 -15.27
C LYS A 283 8.29 -6.64 -14.63
N VAL A 284 8.94 -6.41 -13.50
CA VAL A 284 9.76 -7.41 -12.81
C VAL A 284 8.93 -8.61 -12.37
N LEU A 285 7.72 -8.40 -11.81
CA LEU A 285 6.85 -9.51 -11.39
C LEU A 285 6.38 -10.34 -12.59
N ALA A 286 6.03 -9.70 -13.71
CA ALA A 286 5.68 -10.39 -14.94
C ALA A 286 6.85 -11.22 -15.47
N ASP A 287 8.08 -10.68 -15.48
CA ASP A 287 9.27 -11.37 -15.94
C ASP A 287 9.63 -12.56 -15.01
N ILE A 288 9.49 -12.43 -13.68
CA ILE A 288 9.65 -13.53 -12.72
C ILE A 288 8.65 -14.66 -13.00
N LEU A 289 7.38 -14.34 -13.28
CA LEU A 289 6.36 -15.34 -13.59
C LEU A 289 6.72 -16.19 -14.79
N THR A 290 7.33 -15.61 -15.83
CA THR A 290 7.78 -16.36 -17.00
C THR A 290 8.83 -17.42 -16.66
N GLN A 291 9.66 -17.17 -15.64
CA GLN A 291 10.72 -18.10 -15.20
C GLN A 291 10.22 -19.16 -14.21
N ILE A 292 9.16 -18.89 -13.45
CA ILE A 292 8.58 -19.86 -12.52
C ILE A 292 7.69 -20.88 -13.25
N THR A 293 7.10 -20.50 -14.38
CA THR A 293 6.11 -21.30 -15.11
C THR A 293 6.74 -22.28 -16.12
N ILE A 294 8.06 -22.18 -16.31
CA ILE A 294 8.84 -23.09 -17.17
C ILE A 294 9.41 -24.24 -16.33
#